data_98f754fe4e680c7c8119e243fac4ba35
#
_entry.id   98f754fe4e680c7c8119e243fac4ba35
#
_cell.length_a   1.000
_cell.length_b   1.000
_cell.length_c   1.000
_cell.angle_alpha   90.00
_cell.angle_beta   90.00
_cell.angle_gamma   90.00
#
_symmetry.space_group_name_H-M   'P 1'
#
loop_
_entity.id
_entity.type
_entity.pdbx_description
1 polymer ?
#
loop_
_entity_poly.entity_id
_entity_poly.type
_entity_poly.pdbx_seq_one_letter_code
_entity_poly.pdbx_strand_id
1 'polypeptide(L)'
;MKRIFCALAVCFIAFPSYAVVYGDSNLSYMGYPEFDEYPPSQPYNRDRSSFDQYRSEVEDYVRKAEEYVEAGNNDIKRIKEAQEEAIEKANQAISDFNDWANRGY
;
A
#
# COMPACT_ATOMS: atom_id res chain seq x y z
N MET A 1 14.91 -34.77 18.90
CA MET A 1 15.29 -33.66 18.84
C MET A 1 15.02 -32.88 17.70
N LYS A 2 15.03 -33.26 16.55
CA LYS A 2 14.84 -32.47 15.52
C LYS A 2 13.44 -32.19 15.26
N ARG A 3 12.49 -32.75 15.90
CA ARG A 3 11.19 -32.45 15.59
C ARG A 3 10.81 -31.05 15.85
N ILE A 4 11.51 -30.34 16.61
CA ILE A 4 11.23 -28.98 16.91
C ILE A 4 11.17 -28.11 15.70
N PHE A 5 11.96 -28.44 14.71
CA PHE A 5 12.05 -27.58 13.54
C PHE A 5 10.86 -27.67 12.64
N CYS A 6 10.07 -28.70 12.80
CA CYS A 6 8.88 -28.79 11.96
C CYS A 6 7.91 -27.71 12.28
N ALA A 7 7.87 -27.27 13.52
CA ALA A 7 6.96 -26.22 13.90
C ALA A 7 7.32 -24.91 13.19
N LEU A 8 8.61 -24.69 13.02
CA LEU A 8 9.02 -23.48 12.33
C LEU A 8 8.68 -23.50 10.86
N ALA A 9 8.75 -24.67 10.27
CA ALA A 9 8.45 -24.79 8.86
C ALA A 9 7.02 -24.44 8.56
N VAL A 10 6.17 -24.55 9.54
CA VAL A 10 4.78 -24.22 9.33
C VAL A 10 4.55 -22.74 9.14
N CYS A 11 5.54 -21.95 9.45
CA CYS A 11 5.42 -20.52 9.27
C CYS A 11 5.37 -20.11 7.82
N PHE A 12 5.63 -21.02 6.90
CA PHE A 12 5.49 -20.69 5.51
C PHE A 12 4.05 -20.39 5.21
N ILE A 13 3.83 -19.26 4.61
CA ILE A 13 2.49 -18.82 4.26
C ILE A 13 2.42 -18.69 2.75
N ALA A 14 1.39 -19.27 2.19
CA ALA A 14 1.18 -19.13 0.77
C ALA A 14 0.50 -17.80 0.50
N PHE A 15 1.11 -16.99 -0.31
CA PHE A 15 0.53 -15.70 -0.65
C PHE A 15 -0.10 -15.73 -2.01
N PRO A 16 -1.21 -15.04 -2.18
CA PRO A 16 -1.75 -14.89 -3.53
C PRO A 16 -0.80 -14.01 -4.34
N SER A 17 -0.87 -14.14 -5.62
CA SER A 17 -0.09 -13.29 -6.49
C SER A 17 -0.64 -11.89 -6.46
N TYR A 18 0.23 -10.93 -6.37
CA TYR A 18 -0.17 -9.54 -6.42
C TYR A 18 0.46 -8.89 -7.62
N ALA A 19 -0.27 -7.98 -8.20
CA ALA A 19 0.29 -7.17 -9.26
C ALA A 19 1.31 -6.22 -8.65
N VAL A 20 2.43 -6.09 -9.32
CA VAL A 20 3.48 -5.17 -8.87
C VAL A 20 3.00 -3.75 -9.08
N VAL A 21 3.20 -2.90 -8.09
CA VAL A 21 2.83 -1.51 -8.18
C VAL A 21 4.05 -0.71 -8.60
N TYR A 22 3.93 -0.03 -9.73
CA TYR A 22 5.02 0.75 -10.27
C TYR A 22 4.88 2.20 -9.87
N GLY A 23 5.98 2.93 -9.95
CA GLY A 23 6.03 4.33 -9.60
C GLY A 23 6.61 4.55 -8.22
N ASP A 24 6.85 5.79 -7.91
CA ASP A 24 7.45 6.15 -6.64
C ASP A 24 6.40 6.24 -5.55
N SER A 25 6.83 6.00 -4.33
CA SER A 25 5.98 6.15 -3.18
C SER A 25 5.77 7.63 -2.88
N ASN A 26 4.59 7.96 -2.36
CA ASN A 26 4.31 9.32 -1.91
C ASN A 26 4.78 9.56 -0.48
N LEU A 27 5.27 8.52 0.18
CA LEU A 27 5.75 8.64 1.54
C LEU A 27 7.13 9.28 1.54
N SER A 28 7.32 10.28 2.39
CA SER A 28 8.60 10.95 2.52
C SER A 28 9.06 10.88 3.96
N TYR A 29 10.26 11.43 4.22
CA TYR A 29 10.75 11.44 5.59
C TYR A 29 9.90 12.33 6.49
N MET A 30 9.07 13.19 5.92
CA MET A 30 8.14 14.01 6.67
C MET A 30 6.83 13.27 6.95
N GLY A 31 6.70 12.07 6.42
CA GLY A 31 5.48 11.31 6.55
C GLY A 31 4.67 11.34 5.27
N TYR A 32 3.46 10.85 5.35
CA TYR A 32 2.60 10.83 4.17
C TYR A 32 1.98 12.21 3.98
N PRO A 33 1.98 12.74 2.76
CA PRO A 33 1.42 14.07 2.52
C PRO A 33 -0.08 14.11 2.78
N GLU A 34 -0.53 15.22 3.33
CA GLU A 34 -1.96 15.41 3.57
C GLU A 34 -2.64 15.85 2.29
N PHE A 35 -3.93 15.61 2.22
CA PHE A 35 -4.73 16.13 1.14
C PHE A 35 -4.99 17.60 1.46
N ASP A 36 -4.26 18.47 0.77
CA ASP A 36 -4.28 19.88 1.10
C ASP A 36 -5.02 20.74 0.08
N GLU A 37 -5.83 20.13 -0.76
CA GLU A 37 -6.67 20.87 -1.67
C GLU A 37 -7.81 21.53 -0.92
N TYR A 38 -8.21 22.69 -1.37
CA TYR A 38 -9.32 23.40 -0.73
C TYR A 38 -10.59 23.17 -1.51
N PRO A 39 -11.70 22.93 -0.80
CA PRO A 39 -12.97 22.77 -1.50
C PRO A 39 -13.37 24.08 -2.16
N PRO A 40 -14.03 24.03 -3.31
CA PRO A 40 -14.47 25.24 -3.97
C PRO A 40 -15.55 25.94 -3.15
N SER A 41 -15.57 27.26 -3.27
CA SER A 41 -16.55 28.06 -2.54
C SER A 41 -17.86 28.12 -3.32
N GLN A 42 -18.95 28.16 -2.57
CA GLN A 42 -20.25 28.32 -3.19
C GLN A 42 -20.35 29.70 -3.81
N PRO A 43 -20.88 29.80 -5.03
CA PRO A 43 -21.02 31.11 -5.66
C PRO A 43 -22.11 31.91 -4.99
N TYR A 44 -21.96 33.23 -5.14
CA TYR A 44 -22.96 34.13 -4.61
C TYR A 44 -24.22 34.06 -5.44
N ASN A 45 -24.04 34.06 -6.76
CA ASN A 45 -25.15 34.04 -7.69
C ASN A 45 -25.59 32.63 -7.98
N ARG A 46 -26.89 32.50 -8.29
CA ARG A 46 -27.44 31.20 -8.64
C ARG A 46 -27.86 31.11 -10.07
N ASP A 47 -27.21 31.86 -10.93
CA ASP A 47 -27.53 31.78 -12.35
C ASP A 47 -26.87 30.52 -12.93
N ARG A 48 -27.21 30.26 -14.20
CA ARG A 48 -26.75 29.03 -14.85
C ARG A 48 -25.24 28.96 -14.97
N SER A 49 -24.66 30.10 -15.29
CA SER A 49 -23.22 30.16 -15.47
C SER A 49 -22.49 29.84 -14.16
N SER A 50 -22.94 30.44 -13.06
CA SER A 50 -22.34 30.20 -11.76
C SER A 50 -22.56 28.77 -11.34
N PHE A 51 -23.71 28.20 -11.64
CA PHE A 51 -23.99 26.81 -11.32
C PHE A 51 -23.04 25.87 -12.06
N ASP A 52 -22.88 26.11 -13.37
CA ASP A 52 -22.02 25.25 -14.17
C ASP A 52 -20.56 25.32 -13.71
N GLN A 53 -20.12 26.54 -13.39
CA GLN A 53 -18.74 26.70 -12.93
C GLN A 53 -18.51 26.02 -11.58
N TYR A 54 -19.42 26.21 -10.66
CA TYR A 54 -19.28 25.59 -9.34
C TYR A 54 -19.29 24.08 -9.46
N ARG A 55 -20.17 23.55 -10.29
CA ARG A 55 -20.23 22.12 -10.53
C ARG A 55 -18.92 21.59 -11.08
N SER A 56 -18.35 22.31 -12.04
CA SER A 56 -17.07 21.89 -12.62
C SER A 56 -15.96 21.91 -11.59
N GLU A 57 -15.96 22.92 -10.71
CA GLU A 57 -14.96 23.01 -9.66
C GLU A 57 -15.10 21.90 -8.64
N VAL A 58 -16.34 21.54 -8.31
CA VAL A 58 -16.57 20.42 -7.38
C VAL A 58 -16.13 19.11 -8.00
N GLU A 59 -16.42 18.91 -9.28
CA GLU A 59 -16.00 17.70 -9.97
C GLU A 59 -14.48 17.58 -10.00
N ASP A 60 -13.80 18.70 -10.22
CA ASP A 60 -12.35 18.70 -10.21
C ASP A 60 -11.78 18.40 -8.84
N TYR A 61 -12.39 18.96 -7.81
CA TYR A 61 -11.98 18.71 -6.44
C TYR A 61 -12.15 17.24 -6.09
N VAL A 62 -13.26 16.65 -6.48
CA VAL A 62 -13.52 15.23 -6.21
C VAL A 62 -12.51 14.36 -6.96
N ARG A 63 -12.19 14.71 -8.19
CA ARG A 63 -11.20 13.97 -8.96
C ARG A 63 -9.84 13.99 -8.27
N LYS A 64 -9.45 15.14 -7.74
CA LYS A 64 -8.18 15.24 -7.02
C LYS A 64 -8.19 14.40 -5.75
N ALA A 65 -9.33 14.36 -5.06
CA ALA A 65 -9.44 13.50 -3.88
C ALA A 65 -9.34 12.04 -4.26
N GLU A 66 -9.94 11.65 -5.37
CA GLU A 66 -9.84 10.27 -5.84
C GLU A 66 -8.41 9.90 -6.20
N GLU A 67 -7.69 10.82 -6.84
CA GLU A 67 -6.30 10.58 -7.16
C GLU A 67 -5.45 10.43 -5.90
N TYR A 68 -5.74 11.23 -4.89
CA TYR A 68 -5.04 11.13 -3.64
C TYR A 68 -5.28 9.77 -2.98
N VAL A 69 -6.53 9.32 -2.97
CA VAL A 69 -6.88 8.02 -2.40
C VAL A 69 -6.19 6.90 -3.17
N GLU A 70 -6.17 7.00 -4.48
CA GLU A 70 -5.53 5.98 -5.30
C GLU A 70 -4.03 5.91 -5.03
N ALA A 71 -3.39 7.08 -4.91
CA ALA A 71 -1.96 7.11 -4.59
C ALA A 71 -1.70 6.46 -3.24
N GLY A 72 -2.57 6.71 -2.27
CA GLY A 72 -2.45 6.06 -0.97
C GLY A 72 -2.62 4.56 -1.05
N ASN A 73 -3.59 4.11 -1.83
CA ASN A 73 -3.81 2.68 -2.00
C ASN A 73 -2.62 2.00 -2.66
N ASN A 74 -1.97 2.69 -3.59
CA ASN A 74 -0.77 2.14 -4.22
C ASN A 74 0.37 2.02 -3.21
N ASP A 75 0.50 2.99 -2.32
CA ASP A 75 1.52 2.91 -1.28
C ASP A 75 1.23 1.78 -0.31
N ILE A 76 -0.04 1.55 0.01
CA ILE A 76 -0.42 0.43 0.86
C ILE A 76 0.00 -0.89 0.19
N LYS A 77 -0.20 -1.00 -1.11
CA LYS A 77 0.21 -2.20 -1.83
C LYS A 77 1.72 -2.39 -1.78
N ARG A 78 2.48 -1.32 -1.94
CA ARG A 78 3.94 -1.41 -1.86
C ARG A 78 4.39 -1.89 -0.49
N ILE A 79 3.74 -1.38 0.55
CA ILE A 79 4.08 -1.80 1.90
C ILE A 79 3.77 -3.27 2.09
N LYS A 80 2.62 -3.72 1.62
CA LYS A 80 2.25 -5.12 1.73
C LYS A 80 3.21 -6.02 0.98
N GLU A 81 3.61 -5.61 -0.21
CA GLU A 81 4.57 -6.40 -0.99
C GLU A 81 5.91 -6.50 -0.26
N ALA A 82 6.36 -5.39 0.32
CA ALA A 82 7.60 -5.41 1.07
C ALA A 82 7.51 -6.31 2.29
N GLN A 83 6.36 -6.28 2.96
CA GLN A 83 6.15 -7.15 4.12
C GLN A 83 6.16 -8.61 3.72
N GLU A 84 5.51 -8.94 2.61
CA GLU A 84 5.47 -10.32 2.13
C GLU A 84 6.85 -10.80 1.74
N GLU A 85 7.63 -9.93 1.12
CA GLU A 85 8.98 -10.28 0.76
C GLU A 85 9.82 -10.55 2.01
N ALA A 86 9.64 -9.75 3.05
CA ALA A 86 10.35 -9.96 4.30
C ALA A 86 9.96 -11.28 4.94
N ILE A 87 8.67 -11.63 4.88
CA ILE A 87 8.21 -12.90 5.40
C ILE A 87 8.82 -14.07 4.62
N GLU A 88 8.87 -13.95 3.30
CA GLU A 88 9.48 -14.98 2.48
C GLU A 88 10.95 -15.17 2.84
N LYS A 89 11.67 -14.07 3.03
CA LYS A 89 13.07 -14.16 3.39
C LYS A 89 13.25 -14.80 4.76
N ALA A 90 12.37 -14.47 5.70
CA ALA A 90 12.44 -15.09 7.03
C ALA A 90 12.14 -16.57 6.94
N ASN A 91 11.15 -16.95 6.15
CA ASN A 91 10.82 -18.37 6.00
C ASN A 91 11.96 -19.13 5.33
N GLN A 92 12.62 -18.49 4.37
CA GLN A 92 13.77 -19.11 3.72
C GLN A 92 14.90 -19.33 4.71
N ALA A 93 15.15 -18.35 5.58
CA ALA A 93 16.19 -18.50 6.59
C ALA A 93 15.86 -19.62 7.56
N ILE A 94 14.57 -19.75 7.92
CA ILE A 94 14.14 -20.86 8.79
C ILE A 94 14.38 -22.20 8.10
N SER A 95 14.03 -22.27 6.82
CA SER A 95 14.22 -23.49 6.06
C SER A 95 15.71 -23.84 5.97
N ASP A 96 16.55 -22.85 5.71
CA ASP A 96 17.98 -23.05 5.62
C ASP A 96 18.55 -23.53 6.96
N PHE A 97 18.08 -22.94 8.05
CA PHE A 97 18.51 -23.34 9.36
C PHE A 97 18.10 -24.78 9.65
N ASN A 98 16.88 -25.15 9.31
CA ASN A 98 16.40 -26.50 9.55
C ASN A 98 17.20 -27.50 8.73
N ASP A 99 17.52 -27.19 7.50
CA ASP A 99 18.32 -28.06 6.68
C ASP A 99 19.72 -28.23 7.27
N TRP A 100 20.31 -27.13 7.66
CA TRP A 100 21.64 -27.17 8.25
C TRP A 100 21.66 -27.97 9.55
N ALA A 101 20.68 -27.74 10.42
CA ALA A 101 20.63 -28.44 11.70
C ALA A 101 20.40 -29.94 11.53
N ASN A 102 19.57 -30.28 10.53
CA ASN A 102 19.27 -31.71 10.33
C ASN A 102 20.40 -32.49 9.69
N ARG A 103 21.30 -31.76 8.98
CA ARG A 103 22.37 -32.48 8.34
C ARG A 103 23.66 -32.41 9.13
N GLY A 104 23.83 -31.45 9.96
CA GLY A 104 25.07 -31.19 10.59
C GLY A 104 25.34 -32.00 11.84
N TYR A 105 24.33 -32.51 12.41
CA TYR A 105 24.53 -33.29 13.62
C TYR A 105 24.12 -34.69 13.37
#